data_6f777ce139ba7192b4d674063cc258f7
#
_entry.id   6f777ce139ba7192b4d674063cc258f7
#
_cell.length_a   1.000
_cell.length_b   1.000
_cell.length_c   1.000
_cell.angle_alpha   90.00
_cell.angle_beta   90.00
_cell.angle_gamma   90.00
#
_symmetry.space_group_name_H-M   'P 1'
#
loop_
_entity.id
_entity.type
_entity.pdbx_description
1 polymer ?
#
loop_
_entity_poly.entity_id
_entity_poly.type
_entity_poly.pdbx_seq_one_letter_code
_entity_poly.pdbx_strand_id
1 'polypeptide(L)'
;MVLLLVKFIFNSLQKNTIYFFSPTDLSLSVENPKGLIRVGGLVKKGSVQEKKNEAIYAFVVTDLKNDIYVEYKGILPNLFQEEKGVVVEGTLKDKKFLLGKTILAKHDENYMPPEVAEALKKSGNWNKKYDQ
;
A
#
# COMPACT_ATOMS: atom_id res chain seq x y z
N MET A 1 15.63 0.65 -37.01
CA MET A 1 14.96 1.89 -36.60
C MET A 1 13.62 1.65 -35.94
N VAL A 2 12.72 0.90 -36.59
CA VAL A 2 11.39 0.61 -36.00
C VAL A 2 11.49 -0.09 -34.65
N LEU A 3 12.44 -1.04 -34.49
CA LEU A 3 12.65 -1.78 -33.26
C LEU A 3 13.06 -0.85 -32.10
N LEU A 4 13.86 0.17 -32.36
CA LEU A 4 14.30 1.13 -31.35
C LEU A 4 13.13 2.02 -30.90
N LEU A 5 12.27 2.41 -31.83
CA LEU A 5 11.08 3.21 -31.50
C LEU A 5 10.09 2.42 -30.65
N VAL A 6 9.85 1.15 -30.99
CA VAL A 6 8.96 0.28 -30.20
C VAL A 6 9.49 0.09 -28.79
N LYS A 7 10.79 -0.13 -28.67
CA LYS A 7 11.43 -0.30 -27.35
C LYS A 7 11.33 0.97 -26.51
N PHE A 8 11.49 2.13 -27.12
CA PHE A 8 11.36 3.42 -26.43
C PHE A 8 9.94 3.64 -25.93
N ILE A 9 8.93 3.38 -26.76
CA ILE A 9 7.52 3.51 -26.40
C ILE A 9 7.18 2.56 -25.24
N PHE A 10 7.62 1.31 -25.34
CA PHE A 10 7.39 0.30 -24.33
C PHE A 10 8.01 0.70 -22.98
N ASN A 11 9.24 1.21 -22.99
CA ASN A 11 9.93 1.70 -21.80
C ASN A 11 9.20 2.89 -21.17
N SER A 12 8.72 3.81 -22.00
CA SER A 12 7.97 4.99 -21.54
C SER A 12 6.67 4.59 -20.86
N LEU A 13 5.96 3.62 -21.43
CA LEU A 13 4.72 3.10 -20.84
C LEU A 13 4.97 2.43 -19.48
N GLN A 14 6.04 1.68 -19.35
CA GLN A 14 6.39 1.03 -18.08
C GLN A 14 6.72 2.01 -16.97
N LYS A 15 7.35 3.14 -17.29
CA LYS A 15 7.69 4.17 -16.30
C LYS A 15 6.47 4.81 -15.64
N ASN A 16 5.33 4.78 -16.32
CA ASN A 16 4.09 5.38 -15.83
C ASN A 16 3.20 4.41 -15.08
N THR A 17 3.62 3.14 -14.97
CA THR A 17 2.85 2.11 -14.28
C THR A 17 3.28 2.05 -12.82
N ILE A 18 2.30 2.23 -11.92
CA ILE A 18 2.52 2.06 -10.49
C ILE A 18 1.98 0.68 -10.11
N TYR A 19 2.87 -0.20 -9.66
CA TYR A 19 2.50 -1.57 -9.31
C TYR A 19 1.91 -1.63 -7.91
N PHE A 20 0.96 -2.52 -7.73
CA PHE A 20 0.30 -2.78 -6.46
C PHE A 20 0.90 -4.04 -5.80
N PHE A 21 1.17 -3.94 -4.50
CA PHE A 21 1.69 -5.05 -3.70
C PHE A 21 0.89 -5.17 -2.41
N SER A 22 0.71 -6.41 -1.94
CA SER A 22 0.32 -6.65 -0.56
C SER A 22 1.57 -6.76 0.31
N PRO A 23 1.45 -6.63 1.64
CA PRO A 23 2.59 -6.91 2.52
C PRO A 23 3.19 -8.30 2.30
N THR A 24 2.36 -9.30 2.02
CA THR A 24 2.85 -10.66 1.71
C THR A 24 3.63 -10.67 0.41
N ASP A 25 3.16 -10.00 -0.64
CA ASP A 25 3.88 -9.91 -1.91
C ASP A 25 5.29 -9.34 -1.72
N LEU A 26 5.42 -8.30 -0.90
CA LEU A 26 6.71 -7.69 -0.62
C LEU A 26 7.61 -8.62 0.19
N SER A 27 7.05 -9.38 1.13
CA SER A 27 7.83 -10.32 1.93
C SER A 27 8.40 -11.46 1.10
N LEU A 28 7.70 -11.85 0.03
CA LEU A 28 8.11 -12.93 -0.87
C LEU A 28 9.00 -12.44 -2.01
N SER A 29 9.13 -11.15 -2.20
CA SER A 29 9.90 -10.57 -3.28
C SER A 29 11.40 -10.80 -3.09
N VAL A 30 12.08 -11.25 -4.14
CA VAL A 30 13.54 -11.45 -4.12
C VAL A 30 14.26 -10.11 -4.09
N GLU A 31 13.76 -9.14 -4.85
CA GLU A 31 14.32 -7.79 -4.89
C GLU A 31 13.25 -6.77 -4.50
N ASN A 32 13.68 -5.72 -3.81
CA ASN A 32 12.77 -4.65 -3.46
C ASN A 32 12.38 -3.87 -4.72
N PRO A 33 11.08 -3.66 -4.96
CA PRO A 33 10.65 -2.78 -6.05
C PRO A 33 11.28 -1.40 -5.90
N LYS A 34 11.71 -0.83 -7.01
CA LYS A 34 12.29 0.52 -7.04
C LYS A 34 11.23 1.52 -7.50
N GLY A 35 11.34 2.74 -7.00
CA GLY A 35 10.43 3.80 -7.36
C GLY A 35 9.10 3.72 -6.63
N LEU A 36 8.11 4.37 -7.19
CA LEU A 36 6.80 4.52 -6.57
C LEU A 36 5.98 3.24 -6.72
N ILE A 37 5.47 2.74 -5.61
CA ILE A 37 4.59 1.57 -5.58
C ILE A 37 3.36 1.87 -4.74
N ARG A 38 2.34 1.02 -4.84
CA ARG A 38 1.16 1.06 -3.99
C ARG A 38 1.13 -0.19 -3.12
N VAL A 39 0.89 0.02 -1.85
CA VAL A 39 0.73 -1.08 -0.90
C VAL A 39 -0.66 -0.98 -0.29
N GLY A 40 -1.40 -2.06 -0.35
CA GLY A 40 -2.77 -2.10 0.16
C GLY A 40 -2.95 -3.16 1.23
N GLY A 41 -3.82 -2.87 2.17
CA GLY A 41 -4.18 -3.76 3.24
C GLY A 41 -5.10 -3.06 4.22
N LEU A 42 -5.07 -3.49 5.46
CA LEU A 42 -5.82 -2.86 6.55
C LEU A 42 -4.85 -2.09 7.45
N VAL A 43 -5.31 -0.99 8.02
CA VAL A 43 -4.56 -0.30 9.06
C VAL A 43 -4.64 -1.14 10.33
N LYS A 44 -3.49 -1.60 10.81
CA LYS A 44 -3.44 -2.50 11.97
C LYS A 44 -3.88 -1.77 13.23
N LYS A 45 -4.73 -2.42 14.02
CA LYS A 45 -5.25 -1.86 15.27
C LYS A 45 -4.11 -1.52 16.25
N GLY A 46 -4.17 -0.32 16.82
CA GLY A 46 -3.18 0.13 17.80
C GLY A 46 -1.84 0.55 17.21
N SER A 47 -1.71 0.58 15.88
CA SER A 47 -0.44 0.89 15.24
C SER A 47 -0.23 2.36 14.92
N VAL A 48 -1.31 3.16 14.87
CA VAL A 48 -1.21 4.56 14.44
C VAL A 48 -0.57 5.41 15.53
N GLN A 49 0.51 6.10 15.17
CA GLN A 49 1.21 7.03 16.04
C GLN A 49 1.46 8.33 15.31
N GLU A 50 1.31 9.44 16.01
CA GLU A 50 1.59 10.76 15.48
C GLU A 50 2.82 11.35 16.15
N LYS A 51 3.78 11.81 15.34
CA LYS A 51 4.93 12.57 15.84
C LYS A 51 4.56 14.04 15.85
N LYS A 52 4.17 14.55 16.99
CA LYS A 52 3.50 15.86 17.14
C LYS A 52 4.22 17.06 16.54
N ASN A 53 5.53 17.07 16.51
CA ASN A 53 6.30 18.25 16.07
C ASN A 53 6.65 18.23 14.58
N GLU A 54 6.34 17.15 13.86
CA GLU A 54 6.80 16.97 12.48
C GLU A 54 5.69 16.65 11.49
N ALA A 55 4.42 16.58 11.94
CA ALA A 55 3.28 16.17 11.13
C ALA A 55 3.53 14.83 10.42
N ILE A 56 4.23 13.93 11.10
CA ILE A 56 4.53 12.59 10.60
C ILE A 56 3.64 11.59 11.31
N TYR A 57 3.00 10.72 10.55
CA TYR A 57 2.20 9.62 11.07
C TYR A 57 2.89 8.31 10.75
N ALA A 58 2.97 7.42 11.74
CA ALA A 58 3.48 6.07 11.57
C ALA A 58 2.37 5.07 11.83
N PHE A 59 2.25 4.07 11.01
CA PHE A 59 1.26 3.02 11.18
C PHE A 59 1.71 1.75 10.46
N VAL A 60 1.00 0.66 10.73
CA VAL A 60 1.28 -0.62 10.09
C VAL A 60 0.13 -0.97 9.17
N VAL A 61 0.44 -1.38 7.94
CA VAL A 61 -0.50 -1.95 7.00
C VAL A 61 -0.33 -3.46 7.02
N THR A 62 -1.43 -4.18 7.19
CA THR A 62 -1.42 -5.63 7.28
C THR A 62 -2.38 -6.25 6.28
N ASP A 63 -2.02 -7.41 5.74
CA ASP A 63 -2.93 -8.26 4.97
C ASP A 63 -3.40 -9.46 5.79
N LEU A 64 -3.26 -9.38 7.13
CA LEU A 64 -3.60 -10.42 8.10
C LEU A 64 -2.61 -11.59 8.11
N LYS A 65 -1.59 -11.55 7.27
CA LYS A 65 -0.52 -12.55 7.24
C LYS A 65 0.85 -11.92 7.44
N ASN A 66 1.09 -10.80 6.77
CA ASN A 66 2.33 -10.03 6.89
C ASN A 66 2.02 -8.56 7.10
N ASP A 67 2.96 -7.84 7.68
CA ASP A 67 2.83 -6.44 8.01
C ASP A 67 3.91 -5.62 7.29
N ILE A 68 3.60 -4.36 7.01
CA ILE A 68 4.58 -3.39 6.56
C ILE A 68 4.43 -2.11 7.39
N TYR A 69 5.56 -1.57 7.84
CA TYR A 69 5.60 -0.32 8.57
C TYR A 69 5.59 0.84 7.58
N VAL A 70 4.75 1.85 7.84
CA VAL A 70 4.62 3.02 6.97
C VAL A 70 4.88 4.28 7.78
N GLU A 71 5.69 5.19 7.24
CA GLU A 71 5.76 6.57 7.71
C GLU A 71 5.21 7.48 6.63
N TYR A 72 4.34 8.40 7.04
CA TYR A 72 3.68 9.33 6.13
C TYR A 72 3.74 10.74 6.72
N LYS A 73 4.24 11.68 5.92
CA LYS A 73 4.26 13.09 6.28
C LYS A 73 3.16 13.82 5.52
N GLY A 74 2.25 14.44 6.27
CA GLY A 74 1.16 15.19 5.66
C GLY A 74 -0.13 15.05 6.45
N ILE A 75 -1.24 15.33 5.78
CA ILE A 75 -2.57 15.30 6.38
C ILE A 75 -3.22 13.95 6.08
N LEU A 76 -3.68 13.26 7.12
CA LEU A 76 -4.41 12.01 6.95
C LEU A 76 -5.79 12.27 6.35
N PRO A 77 -6.24 11.43 5.40
CA PRO A 77 -7.63 11.50 4.92
C PRO A 77 -8.62 11.32 6.07
N ASN A 78 -9.78 11.97 5.98
CA ASN A 78 -10.81 11.85 7.02
C ASN A 78 -11.28 10.43 7.23
N LEU A 79 -11.16 9.58 6.23
CA LEU A 79 -11.63 8.20 6.26
C LEU A 79 -10.57 7.20 6.66
N PHE A 80 -9.37 7.69 6.96
CA PHE A 80 -8.30 6.85 7.48
C PHE A 80 -8.66 6.38 8.90
N GLN A 81 -8.79 5.08 9.07
CA GLN A 81 -9.14 4.49 10.36
C GLN A 81 -8.46 3.14 10.53
N GLU A 82 -8.16 2.80 11.78
CA GLU A 82 -7.66 1.46 12.12
C GLU A 82 -8.69 0.40 11.76
N GLU A 83 -8.20 -0.75 11.33
CA GLU A 83 -8.99 -1.91 10.89
C GLU A 83 -9.77 -1.71 9.58
N LYS A 84 -9.57 -0.59 8.91
CA LYS A 84 -10.21 -0.29 7.61
C LYS A 84 -9.19 -0.41 6.48
N GLY A 85 -9.71 -0.60 5.27
CA GLY A 85 -8.90 -0.70 4.06
C GLY A 85 -8.18 0.60 3.73
N VAL A 86 -6.94 0.48 3.28
CA VAL A 86 -6.12 1.61 2.90
C VAL A 86 -5.18 1.19 1.77
N VAL A 87 -4.89 2.14 0.87
CA VAL A 87 -3.81 1.99 -0.12
C VAL A 87 -2.85 3.13 0.10
N VAL A 88 -1.57 2.81 0.27
CA VAL A 88 -0.51 3.79 0.45
C VAL A 88 0.39 3.77 -0.77
N GLU A 89 0.58 4.92 -1.37
CA GLU A 89 1.51 5.11 -2.48
C GLU A 89 2.80 5.71 -1.92
N GLY A 90 3.92 5.10 -2.24
CA GLY A 90 5.20 5.57 -1.73
C GLY A 90 6.37 4.74 -2.24
N THR A 91 7.52 4.89 -1.60
CA THR A 91 8.74 4.19 -1.97
C THR A 91 9.24 3.34 -0.80
N LEU A 92 9.75 2.15 -1.11
CA LEU A 92 10.30 1.26 -0.10
C LEU A 92 11.71 1.71 0.32
N LYS A 93 11.95 1.76 1.62
CA LYS A 93 13.31 1.84 2.17
C LYS A 93 13.89 0.46 2.37
N ASP A 94 13.05 -0.50 2.78
CA ASP A 94 13.39 -1.92 2.83
C ASP A 94 12.11 -2.74 2.70
N LYS A 95 12.20 -4.05 2.80
CA LYS A 95 11.05 -4.94 2.59
C LYS A 95 9.88 -4.70 3.53
N LYS A 96 10.14 -4.11 4.69
CA LYS A 96 9.12 -3.90 5.72
C LYS A 96 8.89 -2.44 6.05
N PHE A 97 9.52 -1.52 5.32
CA PHE A 97 9.42 -0.10 5.59
C PHE A 97 9.09 0.66 4.32
N LEU A 98 7.94 1.31 4.31
CA LEU A 98 7.47 2.13 3.20
C LEU A 98 7.43 3.60 3.63
N LEU A 99 8.03 4.46 2.80
CA LEU A 99 7.86 5.91 2.94
C LEU A 99 6.63 6.32 2.15
N GLY A 100 5.54 6.60 2.85
CA GLY A 100 4.28 6.97 2.23
C GLY A 100 4.31 8.38 1.67
N LYS A 101 3.85 8.52 0.45
CA LYS A 101 3.69 9.81 -0.22
C LYS A 101 2.23 10.23 -0.27
N THR A 102 1.34 9.29 -0.53
CA THR A 102 -0.09 9.54 -0.65
C THR A 102 -0.87 8.39 -0.01
N ILE A 103 -1.90 8.73 0.74
CA ILE A 103 -2.79 7.75 1.35
C ILE A 103 -4.15 7.86 0.69
N LEU A 104 -4.67 6.72 0.22
CA LEU A 104 -5.97 6.62 -0.43
C LEU A 104 -6.92 5.85 0.49
N ALA A 105 -7.99 6.50 0.91
CA ALA A 105 -9.05 5.88 1.71
C ALA A 105 -10.39 6.30 1.12
N LYS A 106 -11.36 5.39 1.08
CA LYS A 106 -12.65 5.63 0.44
C LYS A 106 -13.70 6.12 1.43
N HIS A 107 -14.74 6.74 0.89
CA HIS A 107 -15.82 7.39 1.66
C HIS A 107 -16.72 6.42 2.43
N ASP A 108 -16.89 5.21 1.95
CA ASP A 108 -17.81 4.26 2.56
C ASP A 108 -17.09 3.50 3.67
N GLU A 109 -17.62 3.55 4.87
CA GLU A 109 -17.06 2.83 6.03
C GLU A 109 -16.98 1.33 5.79
N ASN A 110 -17.84 0.81 4.94
CA ASN A 110 -17.88 -0.61 4.60
C ASN A 110 -17.12 -0.92 3.31
N TYR A 111 -16.56 0.11 2.67
CA TYR A 111 -15.86 -0.10 1.41
C TYR A 111 -14.49 -0.74 1.63
N MET A 112 -14.25 -1.77 0.83
CA MET A 112 -12.94 -2.42 0.75
C MET A 112 -12.46 -2.31 -0.69
N PRO A 113 -11.30 -1.65 -0.96
CA PRO A 113 -10.77 -1.63 -2.33
C PRO A 113 -10.63 -3.06 -2.87
N PRO A 114 -10.99 -3.31 -4.14
CA PRO A 114 -10.91 -4.68 -4.69
C PRO A 114 -9.53 -5.31 -4.57
N GLU A 115 -8.47 -4.54 -4.77
CA GLU A 115 -7.10 -5.05 -4.66
C GLU A 115 -6.77 -5.47 -3.22
N VAL A 116 -7.28 -4.73 -2.24
CA VAL A 116 -7.08 -5.05 -0.83
C VAL A 116 -7.85 -6.30 -0.45
N ALA A 117 -9.11 -6.39 -0.89
CA ALA A 117 -9.94 -7.58 -0.64
C ALA A 117 -9.28 -8.83 -1.22
N GLU A 118 -8.77 -8.75 -2.44
CA GLU A 118 -8.08 -9.87 -3.08
C GLU A 118 -6.82 -10.27 -2.31
N ALA A 119 -6.04 -9.29 -1.86
CA ALA A 119 -4.84 -9.55 -1.08
C ALA A 119 -5.18 -10.26 0.23
N LEU A 120 -6.23 -9.84 0.92
CA LEU A 120 -6.68 -10.47 2.16
C LEU A 120 -7.14 -11.90 1.93
N LYS A 121 -7.88 -12.14 0.84
CA LYS A 121 -8.32 -13.51 0.48
C LYS A 121 -7.14 -14.42 0.19
N LYS A 122 -6.13 -13.92 -0.52
CA LYS A 122 -4.92 -14.70 -0.82
C LYS A 122 -4.13 -15.05 0.43
N SER A 123 -4.18 -14.22 1.47
CA SER A 123 -3.48 -14.49 2.72
C SER A 123 -4.07 -15.68 3.48
N GLY A 124 -5.30 -16.09 3.14
CA GLY A 124 -6.01 -17.17 3.82
C GLY A 124 -6.67 -16.75 5.13
N ASN A 125 -6.58 -15.48 5.50
CA ASN A 125 -7.12 -14.95 6.75
C ASN A 125 -8.37 -14.10 6.54
N TRP A 126 -9.01 -14.24 5.39
CA TRP A 126 -10.22 -13.49 5.07
C TRP A 126 -11.35 -13.82 6.05
N ASN A 127 -12.02 -12.81 6.56
CA ASN A 127 -13.15 -12.94 7.47
C ASN A 127 -14.35 -12.22 6.89
N LYS A 128 -15.55 -12.79 7.11
CA LYS A 128 -16.81 -12.24 6.59
C LYS A 128 -17.07 -10.79 6.99
N LYS A 129 -16.51 -10.33 8.10
CA LYS A 129 -16.70 -8.93 8.52
C LYS A 129 -16.14 -7.93 7.50
N TYR A 130 -15.24 -8.36 6.63
CA TYR A 130 -14.68 -7.53 5.56
C TYR A 130 -15.41 -7.71 4.23
N ASP A 131 -16.33 -8.66 4.16
CA ASP A 131 -17.04 -9.01 2.95
C ASP A 131 -18.33 -8.19 2.88
N GLN A 132 -18.29 -7.15 2.06
CA GLN A 132 -19.40 -6.20 1.89
C GLN A 132 -19.87 -6.18 0.45
#